data_f52def5a31a9cd4a51bc02f43fabcd8f
#
_entry.id   f52def5a31a9cd4a51bc02f43fabcd8f
#
_cell.length_a   1.000
_cell.length_b   1.000
_cell.length_c   1.000
_cell.angle_alpha   90.00
_cell.angle_beta   90.00
_cell.angle_gamma   90.00
#
_symmetry.space_group_name_H-M   'P 1'
#
loop_
_entity.id
_entity.type
_entity.pdbx_description
1 polymer ?
#
loop_
_entity_poly.entity_id
_entity_poly.type
_entity_poly.pdbx_seq_one_letter_code
_entity_poly.pdbx_strand_id
1 'polypeptide(L)'
;MHVDALQARRTQAGAPVVHGINLLLWALDCMAEAQPDLPRLCGLRAHFNKFVYLGERVEVALTKQGPSDARLNISVGSTSRSKITMKFGYTAENCPDWSASSLELEPFSPVPLNLSFEQMSGRSGRISFQMTPEDTMAYFPAAARWLGARRIAALAASSYLVGMVCPGLHSIYSELSVRTCMESIPQDFLAFRVTETDPRFRSVDQEIAGGGLTGTVYSSVRTPPVEQASMKALTGLVAPEEFTGSTVLIVGGSRGLGELTAKLIASGGGRVLVTWQTGKDDAEKIAQEIRSAGGTCETLAYDASKPATEQLALLTDTPTHAYYFATPAIFRPQSEWFIQERLEEFLAIYVNGFWQLLQALYARQPRLSVFYPSSVSVTERPQGMTEYTMAKTAGEVLCADINISLAPLHVTVSRLPRLLTDQTASITAAVTAHPLETMLPIIREVQSWPR
;
A
#
# COMPACT_ATOMS: atom_id res chain seq x y z
N MET A 1 -3.21 5.94 5.97
CA MET A 1 -2.13 5.50 5.07
C MET A 1 -0.77 6.03 5.47
N HIS A 2 -0.63 7.29 5.85
CA HIS A 2 0.68 7.89 6.18
C HIS A 2 1.16 7.57 7.60
N VAL A 3 0.26 7.34 8.53
CA VAL A 3 0.58 7.02 9.94
C VAL A 3 0.04 5.68 10.41
N ASP A 4 -0.90 5.09 9.67
CA ASP A 4 -1.52 3.80 9.98
C ASP A 4 -0.86 2.69 9.15
N ALA A 5 0.01 1.91 9.78
CA ALA A 5 0.71 0.80 9.14
C ALA A 5 -0.24 -0.32 8.70
N LEU A 6 -1.35 -0.54 9.40
CA LEU A 6 -2.33 -1.57 9.05
C LEU A 6 -3.09 -1.22 7.77
N GLN A 7 -3.45 0.05 7.61
CA GLN A 7 -4.08 0.52 6.38
C GLN A 7 -3.05 0.62 5.23
N ALA A 8 -1.85 1.10 5.51
CA ALA A 8 -0.79 1.26 4.50
C ALA A 8 -0.41 -0.07 3.84
N ARG A 9 -0.35 -1.18 4.60
CA ARG A 9 -0.02 -2.52 4.06
C ARG A 9 -1.03 -3.05 3.03
N ARG A 10 -2.27 -2.54 3.04
CA ARG A 10 -3.31 -2.86 2.05
C ARG A 10 -3.27 -1.98 0.81
N THR A 11 -2.28 -1.10 0.70
CA THR A 11 -2.09 -0.21 -0.42
C THR A 11 -0.88 -0.64 -1.24
N GLN A 12 -0.73 -0.07 -2.43
CA GLN A 12 0.45 -0.28 -3.27
C GLN A 12 1.77 0.10 -2.60
N ALA A 13 1.74 1.04 -1.64
CA ALA A 13 2.93 1.40 -0.88
C ALA A 13 3.39 0.25 0.02
N GLY A 14 2.47 -0.59 0.52
CA GLY A 14 2.76 -1.71 1.42
C GLY A 14 3.22 -1.32 2.83
N ALA A 15 3.56 -0.05 3.04
CA ALA A 15 4.04 0.53 4.30
C ALA A 15 3.68 2.02 4.37
N PRO A 16 3.74 2.66 5.57
CA PRO A 16 3.53 4.09 5.71
C PRO A 16 4.55 4.91 4.90
N VAL A 17 4.04 5.95 4.23
CA VAL A 17 4.83 6.83 3.38
C VAL A 17 4.74 8.28 3.83
N VAL A 18 5.78 9.05 3.57
CA VAL A 18 5.80 10.50 3.83
C VAL A 18 4.94 11.23 2.79
N HIS A 19 4.18 12.22 3.21
CA HIS A 19 3.41 13.07 2.29
C HIS A 19 4.36 13.82 1.33
N GLY A 20 4.05 13.80 0.03
CA GLY A 20 4.86 14.51 -0.97
C GLY A 20 4.97 16.02 -0.69
N ILE A 21 3.89 16.64 -0.23
CA ILE A 21 3.89 18.07 0.16
C ILE A 21 4.79 18.32 1.38
N ASN A 22 4.86 17.41 2.35
CA ASN A 22 5.78 17.57 3.47
C ASN A 22 7.24 17.53 3.01
N LEU A 23 7.58 16.65 2.07
CA LEU A 23 8.92 16.63 1.45
C LEU A 23 9.20 17.91 0.65
N LEU A 24 8.21 18.43 -0.06
CA LEU A 24 8.32 19.71 -0.76
C LEU A 24 8.62 20.85 0.21
N LEU A 25 7.80 21.00 1.27
CA LEU A 25 7.95 22.08 2.26
C LEU A 25 9.31 22.00 2.98
N TRP A 26 9.73 20.80 3.36
CA TRP A 26 11.04 20.56 3.95
C TRP A 26 12.19 20.94 2.98
N ALA A 27 12.08 20.56 1.70
CA ALA A 27 13.11 20.91 0.71
C ALA A 27 13.20 22.42 0.47
N LEU A 28 12.06 23.13 0.46
CA LEU A 28 12.04 24.60 0.36
C LEU A 28 12.62 25.25 1.62
N ASP A 29 12.39 24.68 2.79
CA ASP A 29 12.94 25.16 4.05
C ASP A 29 14.47 25.03 4.08
N CYS A 30 14.99 23.84 3.74
CA CYS A 30 16.44 23.61 3.61
C CYS A 30 17.09 24.57 2.61
N MET A 31 16.45 24.84 1.47
CA MET A 31 16.97 25.77 0.49
C MET A 31 16.98 27.21 1.02
N ALA A 32 15.91 27.65 1.65
CA ALA A 32 15.78 28.98 2.22
C ALA A 32 16.72 29.21 3.42
N GLU A 33 17.00 28.16 4.20
CA GLU A 33 18.00 28.22 5.29
C GLU A 33 19.41 28.33 4.73
N ALA A 34 19.74 27.56 3.69
CA ALA A 34 21.06 27.60 3.05
C ALA A 34 21.29 28.88 2.25
N GLN A 35 20.26 29.57 1.81
CA GLN A 35 20.33 30.81 0.98
C GLN A 35 19.29 31.83 1.45
N PRO A 36 19.59 32.65 2.47
CA PRO A 36 18.65 33.64 3.02
C PRO A 36 18.18 34.72 2.03
N ASP A 37 18.97 35.03 0.99
CA ASP A 37 18.71 36.07 0.00
C ASP A 37 18.03 35.52 -1.28
N LEU A 38 17.22 34.47 -1.16
CA LEU A 38 16.51 33.94 -2.32
C LEU A 38 15.59 34.99 -2.98
N PRO A 39 15.59 35.08 -4.34
CA PRO A 39 14.66 35.91 -5.05
C PRO A 39 13.20 35.55 -4.77
N ARG A 40 12.28 36.47 -5.06
CA ARG A 40 10.85 36.20 -4.94
C ARG A 40 10.42 35.02 -5.81
N LEU A 41 9.74 34.06 -5.23
CA LEU A 41 9.12 32.96 -5.96
C LEU A 41 7.92 33.49 -6.77
N CYS A 42 7.86 33.20 -8.07
CA CYS A 42 6.70 33.47 -8.92
C CYS A 42 6.03 32.20 -9.45
N GLY A 43 6.72 31.07 -9.43
CA GLY A 43 6.16 29.77 -9.85
C GLY A 43 6.87 28.59 -9.19
N LEU A 44 6.12 27.54 -8.92
CA LEU A 44 6.58 26.31 -8.28
C LEU A 44 5.92 25.11 -8.97
N ARG A 45 6.72 24.13 -9.35
CA ARG A 45 6.23 22.84 -9.86
C ARG A 45 6.96 21.72 -9.13
N ALA A 46 6.19 20.80 -8.55
CA ALA A 46 6.70 19.64 -7.83
C ALA A 46 6.11 18.36 -8.41
N HIS A 47 6.96 17.42 -8.81
CA HIS A 47 6.58 16.08 -9.24
C HIS A 47 6.94 15.07 -8.16
N PHE A 48 5.99 14.25 -7.75
CA PHE A 48 6.14 13.19 -6.76
C PHE A 48 6.16 11.83 -7.47
N ASN A 49 7.37 11.40 -7.88
CA ASN A 49 7.53 10.26 -8.78
C ASN A 49 7.50 8.90 -8.08
N LYS A 50 7.98 8.85 -6.83
CA LYS A 50 8.08 7.62 -6.04
C LYS A 50 7.84 7.92 -4.57
N PHE A 51 7.30 6.94 -3.85
CA PHE A 51 7.11 7.03 -2.40
C PHE A 51 8.44 7.17 -1.65
N VAL A 52 8.42 7.92 -0.57
CA VAL A 52 9.44 7.92 0.48
C VAL A 52 8.83 7.27 1.70
N TYR A 53 9.47 6.23 2.22
CA TYR A 53 8.97 5.48 3.37
C TYR A 53 9.44 6.09 4.67
N LEU A 54 8.70 5.85 5.75
CA LEU A 54 9.15 6.27 7.08
C LEU A 54 10.46 5.56 7.44
N GLY A 55 11.42 6.35 7.97
CA GLY A 55 12.75 5.84 8.33
C GLY A 55 13.78 5.87 7.21
N GLU A 56 13.40 6.15 5.95
CA GLU A 56 14.39 6.35 4.89
C GLU A 56 15.16 7.66 5.07
N ARG A 57 16.46 7.62 4.85
CA ARG A 57 17.31 8.82 4.81
C ARG A 57 17.10 9.56 3.49
N VAL A 58 16.61 10.78 3.60
CA VAL A 58 16.28 11.63 2.43
C VAL A 58 17.37 12.67 2.25
N GLU A 59 17.75 12.92 0.99
CA GLU A 59 18.71 13.94 0.59
C GLU A 59 18.04 14.92 -0.37
N VAL A 60 18.33 16.22 -0.17
CA VAL A 60 17.94 17.31 -1.05
C VAL A 60 19.18 17.85 -1.74
N ALA A 61 19.16 17.90 -3.07
CA ALA A 61 20.24 18.45 -3.86
C ALA A 61 19.73 19.56 -4.78
N LEU A 62 20.44 20.69 -4.79
CA LEU A 62 20.25 21.75 -5.76
C LEU A 62 20.94 21.34 -7.06
N THR A 63 20.16 20.98 -8.08
CA THR A 63 20.66 20.44 -9.36
C THR A 63 20.84 21.51 -10.43
N LYS A 64 20.17 22.64 -10.28
CA LYS A 64 20.29 23.82 -11.13
C LYS A 64 19.98 25.09 -10.33
N GLN A 65 20.76 26.15 -10.54
CA GLN A 65 20.47 27.48 -10.05
C GLN A 65 20.86 28.52 -11.10
N GLY A 66 19.90 29.36 -11.43
CA GLY A 66 20.06 30.51 -12.29
C GLY A 66 19.41 31.77 -11.69
N PRO A 67 19.53 32.93 -12.32
CA PRO A 67 18.94 34.17 -11.81
C PRO A 67 17.40 34.14 -11.81
N SER A 68 16.78 33.33 -12.68
CA SER A 68 15.33 33.25 -12.86
C SER A 68 14.72 31.90 -12.54
N ASP A 69 15.52 30.85 -12.27
CA ASP A 69 15.02 29.51 -11.96
C ASP A 69 15.98 28.70 -11.09
N ALA A 70 15.43 27.76 -10.35
CA ALA A 70 16.20 26.75 -9.62
C ALA A 70 15.50 25.38 -9.68
N ARG A 71 16.26 24.30 -9.50
CA ARG A 71 15.75 22.94 -9.44
C ARG A 71 16.34 22.19 -8.27
N LEU A 72 15.47 21.56 -7.49
CA LEU A 72 15.84 20.63 -6.44
C LEU A 72 15.47 19.19 -6.86
N ASN A 73 16.29 18.25 -6.43
CA ASN A 73 16.01 16.83 -6.50
C ASN A 73 16.00 16.25 -5.09
N ILE A 74 14.94 15.55 -4.76
CA ILE A 74 14.82 14.78 -3.51
C ILE A 74 15.10 13.33 -3.83
N SER A 75 16.05 12.70 -3.14
CA SER A 75 16.47 11.34 -3.36
C SER A 75 16.58 10.52 -2.08
N VAL A 76 16.51 9.20 -2.24
CA VAL A 76 16.85 8.20 -1.24
C VAL A 76 17.91 7.30 -1.88
N GLY A 77 19.13 7.34 -1.34
CA GLY A 77 20.30 6.76 -2.01
C GLY A 77 20.47 7.34 -3.42
N SER A 78 20.66 6.47 -4.41
CA SER A 78 20.79 6.86 -5.83
C SER A 78 19.46 7.16 -6.54
N THR A 79 18.31 6.91 -5.88
CA THR A 79 17.00 7.00 -6.52
C THR A 79 16.33 8.35 -6.29
N SER A 80 16.05 9.10 -7.38
CA SER A 80 15.23 10.31 -7.34
C SER A 80 13.77 9.96 -6.98
N ARG A 81 13.24 10.61 -5.95
CA ARG A 81 11.87 10.45 -5.45
C ARG A 81 10.95 11.58 -5.91
N SER A 82 11.45 12.83 -5.83
CA SER A 82 10.68 14.01 -6.23
C SER A 82 11.58 15.04 -6.91
N LYS A 83 11.00 15.82 -7.83
CA LYS A 83 11.69 16.91 -8.52
C LYS A 83 10.90 18.20 -8.33
N ILE A 84 11.58 19.26 -7.93
CA ILE A 84 10.99 20.57 -7.70
C ILE A 84 11.64 21.56 -8.65
N THR A 85 10.83 22.31 -9.37
CA THR A 85 11.28 23.42 -10.23
C THR A 85 10.66 24.70 -9.71
N MET A 86 11.49 25.70 -9.51
CA MET A 86 11.10 27.02 -9.05
C MET A 86 11.40 28.06 -10.12
N LYS A 87 10.54 29.06 -10.24
CA LYS A 87 10.73 30.23 -11.05
C LYS A 87 10.77 31.47 -10.13
N PHE A 88 11.71 32.37 -10.37
CA PHE A 88 11.88 33.57 -9.60
C PHE A 88 11.50 34.78 -10.45
N GLY A 89 10.91 35.79 -9.82
CA GLY A 89 10.48 37.02 -10.48
C GLY A 89 9.32 37.68 -9.76
N TYR A 90 8.71 38.61 -10.44
CA TYR A 90 7.54 39.34 -9.97
C TYR A 90 6.30 38.89 -10.76
N THR A 91 5.21 38.65 -10.07
CA THR A 91 3.91 38.36 -10.69
C THR A 91 2.96 39.50 -10.36
N ALA A 92 2.43 40.13 -11.43
CA ALA A 92 1.42 41.18 -11.32
C ALA A 92 -0.02 40.64 -11.47
N GLU A 93 -0.20 39.30 -11.65
CA GLU A 93 -1.50 38.72 -11.85
C GLU A 93 -2.29 38.64 -10.55
N ASN A 94 -3.57 39.03 -10.60
CA ASN A 94 -4.51 38.81 -9.50
C ASN A 94 -4.85 37.33 -9.37
N CYS A 95 -5.08 36.88 -8.14
CA CYS A 95 -5.68 35.56 -7.93
C CYS A 95 -7.05 35.49 -8.61
N PRO A 96 -7.44 34.32 -9.15
CA PRO A 96 -8.78 34.12 -9.68
C PRO A 96 -9.82 34.48 -8.61
N ASP A 97 -10.80 35.29 -9.01
CA ASP A 97 -11.91 35.61 -8.13
C ASP A 97 -12.97 34.50 -8.18
N TRP A 98 -12.89 33.62 -7.19
CA TRP A 98 -13.89 32.55 -7.03
C TRP A 98 -14.98 32.95 -6.01
N SER A 99 -15.00 34.20 -5.56
CA SER A 99 -16.04 34.71 -4.64
C SER A 99 -17.43 34.74 -5.27
N ALA A 100 -17.51 34.89 -6.61
CA ALA A 100 -18.77 34.83 -7.37
C ALA A 100 -19.37 33.41 -7.46
N SER A 101 -18.59 32.37 -7.18
CA SER A 101 -19.08 31.00 -7.07
C SER A 101 -19.45 30.74 -5.62
N SER A 102 -20.68 30.27 -5.36
CA SER A 102 -21.13 29.85 -4.02
C SER A 102 -20.42 28.54 -3.60
N LEU A 103 -19.07 28.60 -3.48
CA LEU A 103 -18.29 27.44 -3.06
C LEU A 103 -18.58 27.14 -1.59
N GLU A 104 -19.07 25.95 -1.32
CA GLU A 104 -19.31 25.49 0.05
C GLU A 104 -17.99 25.22 0.78
N LEU A 105 -17.95 25.52 2.08
CA LEU A 105 -16.83 25.15 2.93
C LEU A 105 -16.95 23.68 3.29
N GLU A 106 -15.98 22.89 2.87
CA GLU A 106 -15.89 21.48 3.26
C GLU A 106 -15.60 21.40 4.77
N PRO A 107 -16.41 20.65 5.52
CA PRO A 107 -16.16 20.46 6.94
C PRO A 107 -14.84 19.72 7.16
N PHE A 108 -14.11 20.08 8.20
CA PHE A 108 -12.97 19.29 8.61
C PHE A 108 -13.39 17.89 9.04
N SER A 109 -12.76 16.87 8.47
CA SER A 109 -12.99 15.47 8.82
C SER A 109 -11.66 14.76 9.03
N PRO A 110 -11.51 13.96 10.10
CA PRO A 110 -10.37 13.07 10.28
C PRO A 110 -10.47 11.83 9.39
N VAL A 111 -11.62 11.59 8.76
CA VAL A 111 -11.87 10.44 7.89
C VAL A 111 -11.92 10.92 6.44
N PRO A 112 -11.09 10.35 5.53
CA PRO A 112 -11.09 10.72 4.13
C PRO A 112 -12.41 10.30 3.45
N LEU A 113 -12.87 11.12 2.52
CA LEU A 113 -14.02 10.79 1.67
C LEU A 113 -13.66 9.62 0.74
N ASN A 114 -14.60 8.71 0.56
CA ASN A 114 -14.49 7.61 -0.39
C ASN A 114 -15.41 7.89 -1.58
N LEU A 115 -14.85 8.51 -2.63
CA LEU A 115 -15.61 9.02 -3.77
C LEU A 115 -15.48 8.12 -4.99
N SER A 116 -16.57 7.95 -5.74
CA SER A 116 -16.54 7.43 -7.12
C SER A 116 -16.07 8.52 -8.11
N PHE A 117 -15.68 8.13 -9.33
CA PHE A 117 -15.28 9.10 -10.37
C PHE A 117 -16.44 10.07 -10.73
N GLU A 118 -17.67 9.60 -10.72
CA GLU A 118 -18.85 10.42 -10.94
C GLU A 118 -19.01 11.49 -9.86
N GLN A 119 -18.76 11.13 -8.60
CA GLN A 119 -18.83 12.05 -7.47
C GLN A 119 -17.65 13.05 -7.45
N MET A 120 -16.51 12.69 -8.04
CA MET A 120 -15.36 13.59 -8.19
C MET A 120 -15.57 14.60 -9.31
N SER A 121 -16.23 14.20 -10.40
CA SER A 121 -16.39 15.02 -11.60
C SER A 121 -17.16 16.32 -11.32
N GLY A 122 -16.52 17.46 -11.65
CA GLY A 122 -17.09 18.79 -11.45
C GLY A 122 -17.20 19.23 -9.98
N ARG A 123 -16.70 18.44 -9.03
CA ARG A 123 -16.70 18.81 -7.61
C ARG A 123 -15.91 20.10 -7.38
N SER A 124 -16.43 20.96 -6.55
CA SER A 124 -15.77 22.23 -6.17
C SER A 124 -16.15 22.60 -4.74
N GLY A 125 -15.29 23.39 -4.10
CA GLY A 125 -15.50 23.81 -2.72
C GLY A 125 -14.33 24.62 -2.18
N ARG A 126 -14.33 24.83 -0.87
CA ARG A 126 -13.26 25.50 -0.12
C ARG A 126 -12.87 24.62 1.06
N ILE A 127 -11.60 24.63 1.41
CA ILE A 127 -11.07 23.98 2.61
C ILE A 127 -10.32 25.02 3.44
N SER A 128 -10.56 25.07 4.73
CA SER A 128 -9.80 25.95 5.65
C SER A 128 -8.34 25.50 5.74
N PHE A 129 -7.43 26.44 5.96
CA PHE A 129 -6.05 26.10 6.28
C PHE A 129 -6.01 25.39 7.64
N GLN A 130 -5.25 24.28 7.68
CA GLN A 130 -5.09 23.48 8.90
C GLN A 130 -3.86 23.89 9.72
N MET A 131 -2.87 24.54 9.07
CA MET A 131 -1.69 25.07 9.73
C MET A 131 -1.89 26.53 10.10
N THR A 132 -1.64 26.86 11.35
CA THR A 132 -1.59 28.26 11.82
C THR A 132 -0.27 28.90 11.39
N PRO A 133 -0.16 30.26 11.45
CA PRO A 133 1.13 30.92 11.25
C PRO A 133 2.23 30.44 12.21
N GLU A 134 1.86 30.13 13.45
CA GLU A 134 2.76 29.56 14.47
C GLU A 134 3.26 28.18 14.07
N ASP A 135 2.38 27.31 13.58
CA ASP A 135 2.75 25.96 13.07
C ASP A 135 3.71 26.07 11.88
N THR A 136 3.41 26.98 10.94
CA THR A 136 4.30 27.16 9.77
C THR A 136 5.69 27.62 10.15
N MET A 137 5.79 28.49 11.16
CA MET A 137 7.09 28.96 11.69
C MET A 137 7.80 27.90 12.53
N ALA A 138 7.05 27.02 13.20
CA ALA A 138 7.62 25.93 13.99
C ALA A 138 8.19 24.82 13.12
N TYR A 139 7.48 24.44 12.04
CA TYR A 139 7.86 23.29 11.20
C TYR A 139 8.75 23.69 9.99
N PHE A 140 8.57 24.91 9.42
CA PHE A 140 9.26 25.36 8.22
C PHE A 140 9.70 26.82 8.36
N PRO A 141 10.58 27.14 9.33
CA PRO A 141 10.88 28.52 9.71
C PRO A 141 11.54 29.35 8.58
N ALA A 142 12.43 28.77 7.81
CA ALA A 142 13.11 29.46 6.72
C ALA A 142 12.19 29.68 5.50
N ALA A 143 11.44 28.64 5.12
CA ALA A 143 10.45 28.74 4.06
C ALA A 143 9.33 29.72 4.42
N ALA A 144 8.86 29.74 5.67
CA ALA A 144 7.83 30.66 6.13
C ALA A 144 8.30 32.12 6.12
N ARG A 145 9.57 32.41 6.46
CA ARG A 145 10.15 33.75 6.31
C ARG A 145 10.27 34.16 4.84
N TRP A 146 10.66 33.23 3.97
CA TRP A 146 10.83 33.48 2.54
C TRP A 146 9.52 33.68 1.79
N LEU A 147 8.59 32.73 1.94
CA LEU A 147 7.34 32.66 1.16
C LEU A 147 6.15 33.32 1.87
N GLY A 148 6.20 33.46 3.18
CA GLY A 148 5.10 33.85 4.04
C GLY A 148 4.27 32.67 4.53
N ALA A 149 3.83 32.72 5.81
CA ALA A 149 3.11 31.64 6.48
C ALA A 149 1.87 31.18 5.72
N ARG A 150 1.11 32.11 5.12
CA ARG A 150 -0.14 31.77 4.39
C ARG A 150 0.11 30.92 3.13
N ARG A 151 1.21 31.17 2.39
CA ARG A 151 1.55 30.32 1.25
C ARG A 151 1.96 28.92 1.68
N ILE A 152 2.70 28.81 2.79
CA ILE A 152 3.04 27.50 3.38
C ILE A 152 1.77 26.75 3.79
N ALA A 153 0.84 27.43 4.47
CA ALA A 153 -0.45 26.85 4.86
C ALA A 153 -1.29 26.42 3.65
N ALA A 154 -1.32 27.21 2.56
CA ALA A 154 -2.03 26.86 1.33
C ALA A 154 -1.40 25.63 0.63
N LEU A 155 -0.07 25.54 0.58
CA LEU A 155 0.63 24.35 0.07
C LEU A 155 0.29 23.11 0.93
N ALA A 156 0.33 23.23 2.25
CA ALA A 156 -0.06 22.14 3.16
C ALA A 156 -1.53 21.73 2.98
N ALA A 157 -2.44 22.70 2.82
CA ALA A 157 -3.86 22.45 2.58
C ALA A 157 -4.11 21.66 1.28
N SER A 158 -3.27 21.81 0.25
CA SER A 158 -3.38 21.00 -0.96
C SER A 158 -3.20 19.50 -0.71
N SER A 159 -2.41 19.11 0.30
CA SER A 159 -2.28 17.71 0.72
C SER A 159 -3.56 17.21 1.41
N TYR A 160 -4.20 18.04 2.25
CA TYR A 160 -5.48 17.73 2.85
C TYR A 160 -6.59 17.60 1.78
N LEU A 161 -6.62 18.52 0.82
CA LEU A 161 -7.52 18.43 -0.33
C LEU A 161 -7.44 17.06 -1.00
N VAL A 162 -6.24 16.68 -1.44
CA VAL A 162 -6.03 15.42 -2.17
C VAL A 162 -6.33 14.20 -1.30
N GLY A 163 -5.81 14.18 -0.09
CA GLY A 163 -5.88 13.00 0.77
C GLY A 163 -7.21 12.80 1.49
N MET A 164 -7.96 13.87 1.76
CA MET A 164 -9.14 13.82 2.61
C MET A 164 -10.44 14.19 1.88
N VAL A 165 -10.38 15.08 0.88
CA VAL A 165 -11.57 15.67 0.24
C VAL A 165 -11.78 15.14 -1.18
N CYS A 166 -10.82 15.32 -2.08
CA CYS A 166 -10.91 14.88 -3.47
C CYS A 166 -9.51 14.68 -4.07
N PRO A 167 -9.18 13.47 -4.58
CA PRO A 167 -9.93 12.21 -4.63
C PRO A 167 -10.25 11.54 -3.29
N GLY A 168 -9.58 11.91 -2.17
CA GLY A 168 -9.83 11.37 -0.84
C GLY A 168 -9.11 10.05 -0.57
N LEU A 169 -9.81 9.04 -0.02
CA LEU A 169 -9.25 7.82 0.55
C LEU A 169 -8.26 7.07 -0.35
N HIS A 170 -8.49 7.07 -1.65
CA HIS A 170 -7.68 6.31 -2.61
C HIS A 170 -6.74 7.19 -3.44
N SER A 171 -6.44 8.39 -2.96
CA SER A 171 -5.61 9.34 -3.69
C SER A 171 -4.12 9.00 -3.69
N ILE A 172 -3.46 9.39 -4.79
CA ILE A 172 -2.01 9.54 -4.91
C ILE A 172 -1.75 10.94 -5.46
N TYR A 173 -0.99 11.74 -4.73
CA TYR A 173 -0.59 13.06 -5.15
C TYR A 173 0.56 12.94 -6.15
N SER A 174 0.34 13.30 -7.42
CA SER A 174 1.32 13.10 -8.50
C SER A 174 2.12 14.36 -8.80
N GLU A 175 1.45 15.53 -8.90
CA GLU A 175 2.10 16.80 -9.23
C GLU A 175 1.34 17.98 -8.65
N LEU A 176 2.11 19.02 -8.28
CA LEU A 176 1.62 20.35 -7.96
C LEU A 176 2.26 21.35 -8.92
N SER A 177 1.48 22.22 -9.55
CA SER A 177 1.95 23.32 -10.36
C SER A 177 1.24 24.61 -9.95
N VAL A 178 1.93 25.52 -9.26
CA VAL A 178 1.36 26.78 -8.76
C VAL A 178 2.19 27.98 -9.16
N ARG A 179 1.54 29.12 -9.22
CA ARG A 179 2.16 30.44 -9.32
C ARG A 179 1.67 31.33 -8.19
N THR A 180 2.48 32.32 -7.84
CA THR A 180 2.07 33.35 -6.90
C THR A 180 1.08 34.30 -7.59
N CYS A 181 0.11 34.82 -6.83
CA CYS A 181 -0.85 35.81 -7.29
C CYS A 181 -1.12 36.83 -6.18
N MET A 182 -1.73 37.95 -6.53
CA MET A 182 -2.15 38.99 -5.57
C MET A 182 -3.59 38.75 -5.16
N GLU A 183 -3.82 38.59 -3.86
CA GLU A 183 -5.16 38.52 -3.30
C GLU A 183 -5.69 39.93 -3.02
N SER A 184 -6.89 40.25 -3.50
CA SER A 184 -7.56 41.52 -3.16
C SER A 184 -7.93 41.57 -1.68
N ILE A 185 -8.38 40.45 -1.13
CA ILE A 185 -8.68 40.25 0.30
C ILE A 185 -8.04 38.93 0.73
N PRO A 186 -7.13 38.96 1.71
CA PRO A 186 -6.53 37.76 2.27
C PRO A 186 -7.59 36.83 2.88
N GLN A 187 -7.57 35.53 2.48
CA GLN A 187 -8.51 34.53 2.96
C GLN A 187 -7.77 33.28 3.43
N ASP A 188 -8.22 32.69 4.55
CA ASP A 188 -7.56 31.53 5.17
C ASP A 188 -8.20 30.21 4.73
N PHE A 189 -8.43 30.08 3.42
CA PHE A 189 -8.90 28.86 2.80
C PHE A 189 -8.22 28.63 1.44
N LEU A 190 -8.22 27.40 0.99
CA LEU A 190 -7.90 26.98 -0.36
C LEU A 190 -9.20 26.60 -1.08
N ALA A 191 -9.54 27.36 -2.11
CA ALA A 191 -10.63 27.03 -3.03
C ALA A 191 -10.14 25.99 -4.04
N PHE A 192 -11.01 25.08 -4.46
CA PHE A 192 -10.70 24.05 -5.46
C PHE A 192 -11.88 23.81 -6.42
N ARG A 193 -11.55 23.33 -7.61
CA ARG A 193 -12.50 22.86 -8.61
C ARG A 193 -11.87 21.72 -9.40
N VAL A 194 -12.55 20.59 -9.49
CA VAL A 194 -12.16 19.48 -10.38
C VAL A 194 -12.48 19.89 -11.82
N THR A 195 -11.45 19.98 -12.64
CA THR A 195 -11.53 20.39 -14.04
C THR A 195 -11.62 19.20 -14.99
N GLU A 196 -10.95 18.09 -14.61
CA GLU A 196 -10.94 16.89 -15.43
C GLU A 196 -10.87 15.63 -14.58
N THR A 197 -11.58 14.59 -15.01
CA THR A 197 -11.45 13.23 -14.45
C THR A 197 -11.36 12.24 -15.62
N ASP A 198 -10.34 11.36 -15.61
CA ASP A 198 -10.24 10.27 -16.58
C ASP A 198 -10.20 8.91 -15.87
N PRO A 199 -11.30 8.14 -15.90
CA PRO A 199 -11.37 6.82 -15.28
C PRO A 199 -10.40 5.80 -15.88
N ARG A 200 -9.99 5.95 -17.17
CA ARG A 200 -9.04 5.03 -17.84
C ARG A 200 -7.63 5.18 -17.29
N PHE A 201 -7.19 6.42 -17.07
CA PHE A 201 -5.91 6.74 -16.47
C PHE A 201 -6.00 6.92 -14.94
N ARG A 202 -7.23 6.85 -14.41
CA ARG A 202 -7.53 7.04 -12.99
C ARG A 202 -6.96 8.37 -12.47
N SER A 203 -7.02 9.42 -13.29
CA SER A 203 -6.53 10.75 -12.98
C SER A 203 -7.63 11.72 -12.58
N VAL A 204 -7.28 12.68 -11.75
CA VAL A 204 -8.14 13.80 -11.32
C VAL A 204 -7.30 15.07 -11.29
N ASP A 205 -7.68 16.04 -12.12
CA ASP A 205 -7.05 17.34 -12.22
C ASP A 205 -7.92 18.39 -11.52
N GLN A 206 -7.29 19.22 -10.70
CA GLN A 206 -7.98 20.20 -9.88
C GLN A 206 -7.30 21.56 -9.98
N GLU A 207 -8.05 22.61 -10.31
CA GLU A 207 -7.62 23.98 -10.11
C GLU A 207 -7.73 24.34 -8.63
N ILE A 208 -6.75 25.09 -8.14
CA ILE A 208 -6.71 25.61 -6.76
C ILE A 208 -6.39 27.08 -6.73
N ALA A 209 -6.95 27.82 -5.75
CA ALA A 209 -6.58 29.19 -5.46
C ALA A 209 -6.77 29.50 -3.97
N GLY A 210 -5.80 30.23 -3.36
CA GLY A 210 -5.84 30.68 -1.97
C GLY A 210 -4.45 30.90 -1.40
N GLY A 211 -4.34 31.72 -0.35
CA GLY A 211 -3.08 32.04 0.31
C GLY A 211 -2.06 32.75 -0.59
N GLY A 212 -2.49 33.44 -1.63
CA GLY A 212 -1.62 34.12 -2.62
C GLY A 212 -0.98 33.14 -3.60
N LEU A 213 -1.62 31.98 -3.83
CA LEU A 213 -1.25 30.97 -4.81
C LEU A 213 -2.45 30.63 -5.71
N THR A 214 -2.18 30.28 -6.95
CA THR A 214 -3.14 29.68 -7.88
C THR A 214 -2.44 28.68 -8.77
N GLY A 215 -3.14 27.64 -9.20
CA GLY A 215 -2.57 26.63 -10.08
C GLY A 215 -3.35 25.35 -10.13
N THR A 216 -2.67 24.25 -10.41
CA THR A 216 -3.27 22.93 -10.62
C THR A 216 -2.61 21.87 -9.75
N VAL A 217 -3.44 21.00 -9.21
CA VAL A 217 -3.07 19.76 -8.55
C VAL A 217 -3.43 18.61 -9.46
N TYR A 218 -2.48 17.73 -9.72
CA TYR A 218 -2.67 16.49 -10.46
C TYR A 218 -2.58 15.33 -9.49
N SER A 219 -3.58 14.48 -9.50
CA SER A 219 -3.66 13.32 -8.62
C SER A 219 -4.13 12.08 -9.37
N SER A 220 -3.83 10.91 -8.84
CA SER A 220 -4.32 9.63 -9.33
C SER A 220 -5.15 8.94 -8.26
N VAL A 221 -6.09 8.12 -8.70
CA VAL A 221 -6.92 7.29 -7.81
C VAL A 221 -6.41 5.87 -7.87
N ARG A 222 -5.79 5.38 -6.79
CA ARG A 222 -5.36 3.98 -6.70
C ARG A 222 -6.54 3.03 -6.65
N THR A 223 -6.30 1.79 -7.04
CA THR A 223 -7.29 0.73 -6.85
C THR A 223 -7.55 0.53 -5.34
N PRO A 224 -8.81 0.44 -4.91
CA PRO A 224 -9.14 0.03 -3.54
C PRO A 224 -8.48 -1.29 -3.17
N PRO A 225 -8.28 -1.59 -1.88
CA PRO A 225 -7.88 -2.91 -1.43
C PRO A 225 -8.79 -3.99 -2.00
N VAL A 226 -8.19 -5.12 -2.38
CA VAL A 226 -8.94 -6.24 -2.97
C VAL A 226 -9.59 -7.04 -1.84
N GLU A 227 -10.91 -7.02 -1.79
CA GLU A 227 -11.66 -7.88 -0.88
C GLU A 227 -11.85 -9.26 -1.50
N GLN A 228 -11.65 -10.31 -0.70
CA GLN A 228 -11.93 -11.67 -1.12
C GLN A 228 -13.42 -12.00 -0.96
N ALA A 229 -13.88 -13.05 -1.63
CA ALA A 229 -15.27 -13.48 -1.56
C ALA A 229 -15.73 -13.67 -0.11
N SER A 230 -16.93 -13.18 0.22
CA SER A 230 -17.53 -13.38 1.53
C SER A 230 -18.03 -14.81 1.71
N MET A 231 -18.22 -15.28 2.96
CA MET A 231 -18.83 -16.59 3.25
C MET A 231 -20.15 -16.77 2.52
N LYS A 232 -20.97 -15.72 2.44
CA LYS A 232 -22.24 -15.73 1.70
C LYS A 232 -22.04 -15.96 0.20
N ALA A 233 -21.03 -15.34 -0.41
CA ALA A 233 -20.73 -15.51 -1.83
C ALA A 233 -20.16 -16.90 -2.17
N LEU A 234 -19.62 -17.62 -1.19
CA LEU A 234 -19.06 -18.95 -1.33
C LEU A 234 -20.12 -20.05 -1.14
N THR A 235 -21.33 -19.71 -0.70
CA THR A 235 -22.42 -20.68 -0.45
C THR A 235 -22.75 -21.46 -1.73
N GLY A 236 -22.72 -22.79 -1.64
CA GLY A 236 -23.01 -23.69 -2.76
C GLY A 236 -21.84 -24.01 -3.70
N LEU A 237 -20.65 -23.36 -3.52
CA LEU A 237 -19.45 -23.67 -4.30
C LEU A 237 -18.68 -24.88 -3.74
N VAL A 238 -18.83 -25.12 -2.45
CA VAL A 238 -18.26 -26.24 -1.71
C VAL A 238 -19.40 -26.97 -1.03
N ALA A 239 -19.39 -28.30 -1.06
CA ALA A 239 -20.41 -29.08 -0.36
C ALA A 239 -20.24 -28.91 1.16
N PRO A 240 -21.31 -28.84 1.96
CA PRO A 240 -21.24 -28.53 3.39
C PRO A 240 -20.34 -29.46 4.23
N GLU A 241 -20.11 -30.69 3.79
CA GLU A 241 -19.31 -31.70 4.48
C GLU A 241 -18.02 -32.08 3.71
N GLU A 242 -17.68 -31.38 2.64
CA GLU A 242 -16.59 -31.74 1.73
C GLU A 242 -15.22 -31.83 2.45
N PHE A 243 -15.00 -30.99 3.46
CA PHE A 243 -13.75 -30.92 4.22
C PHE A 243 -13.92 -31.30 5.71
N THR A 244 -15.01 -31.93 6.07
CA THR A 244 -15.28 -32.40 7.45
C THR A 244 -14.17 -33.30 7.96
N GLY A 245 -13.79 -33.12 9.24
CA GLY A 245 -12.70 -33.83 9.89
C GLY A 245 -11.30 -33.33 9.56
N SER A 246 -11.16 -32.29 8.73
CA SER A 246 -9.87 -31.62 8.57
C SER A 246 -9.68 -30.52 9.64
N THR A 247 -8.47 -30.47 10.22
CA THR A 247 -7.99 -29.32 11.01
C THR A 247 -6.88 -28.66 10.23
N VAL A 248 -7.08 -27.42 9.85
CA VAL A 248 -6.26 -26.74 8.85
C VAL A 248 -5.58 -25.50 9.41
N LEU A 249 -4.25 -25.48 9.38
CA LEU A 249 -3.44 -24.32 9.73
C LEU A 249 -3.18 -23.48 8.47
N ILE A 250 -3.52 -22.18 8.52
CA ILE A 250 -3.29 -21.27 7.41
C ILE A 250 -2.29 -20.19 7.84
N VAL A 251 -1.03 -20.34 7.44
CA VAL A 251 0.02 -19.40 7.71
C VAL A 251 -0.06 -18.23 6.73
N GLY A 252 -0.27 -17.00 7.27
CA GLY A 252 -0.58 -15.81 6.47
C GLY A 252 -2.04 -15.75 6.04
N GLY A 253 -2.96 -16.18 6.90
CA GLY A 253 -4.39 -16.30 6.64
C GLY A 253 -5.19 -15.00 6.81
N SER A 254 -4.60 -13.90 7.29
CA SER A 254 -5.33 -12.67 7.66
C SER A 254 -5.82 -11.82 6.47
N ARG A 255 -5.50 -12.19 5.23
CA ARG A 255 -5.96 -11.53 3.99
C ARG A 255 -5.63 -12.33 2.74
N GLY A 256 -6.15 -11.88 1.58
CA GLY A 256 -5.79 -12.41 0.26
C GLY A 256 -6.07 -13.90 0.10
N LEU A 257 -5.13 -14.65 -0.47
CA LEU A 257 -5.33 -16.08 -0.74
C LEU A 257 -5.53 -16.90 0.53
N GLY A 258 -4.86 -16.52 1.63
CA GLY A 258 -5.05 -17.21 2.91
C GLY A 258 -6.45 -17.01 3.49
N GLU A 259 -7.00 -15.81 3.40
CA GLU A 259 -8.39 -15.51 3.76
C GLU A 259 -9.38 -16.32 2.93
N LEU A 260 -9.21 -16.31 1.59
CA LEU A 260 -10.07 -17.07 0.69
C LEU A 260 -10.03 -18.57 0.98
N THR A 261 -8.82 -19.11 1.20
CA THR A 261 -8.62 -20.53 1.57
C THR A 261 -9.33 -20.88 2.88
N ALA A 262 -9.20 -20.01 3.90
CA ALA A 262 -9.88 -20.19 5.20
C ALA A 262 -11.40 -20.28 5.03
N LYS A 263 -11.97 -19.36 4.28
CA LYS A 263 -13.42 -19.30 4.04
C LYS A 263 -13.92 -20.50 3.23
N LEU A 264 -13.18 -20.93 2.20
CA LEU A 264 -13.54 -22.12 1.40
C LEU A 264 -13.53 -23.41 2.24
N ILE A 265 -12.49 -23.61 3.03
CA ILE A 265 -12.36 -24.80 3.89
C ILE A 265 -13.45 -24.80 4.97
N ALA A 266 -13.70 -23.68 5.61
CA ALA A 266 -14.75 -23.55 6.61
C ALA A 266 -16.15 -23.78 6.01
N SER A 267 -16.40 -23.35 4.76
CA SER A 267 -17.67 -23.61 4.04
C SER A 267 -17.91 -25.09 3.80
N GLY A 268 -16.85 -25.90 3.69
CA GLY A 268 -16.91 -27.36 3.57
C GLY A 268 -16.83 -28.11 4.89
N GLY A 269 -17.04 -27.47 6.04
CA GLY A 269 -17.07 -28.11 7.36
C GLY A 269 -15.69 -28.37 7.97
N GLY A 270 -14.60 -27.89 7.38
CA GLY A 270 -13.26 -27.97 7.95
C GLY A 270 -13.06 -26.99 9.12
N ARG A 271 -12.28 -27.38 10.11
CA ARG A 271 -11.86 -26.52 11.22
C ARG A 271 -10.62 -25.73 10.81
N VAL A 272 -10.62 -24.41 10.97
CA VAL A 272 -9.56 -23.52 10.46
C VAL A 272 -8.86 -22.78 11.58
N LEU A 273 -7.51 -22.75 11.53
CA LEU A 273 -6.66 -21.87 12.31
C LEU A 273 -6.02 -20.85 11.39
N VAL A 274 -6.42 -19.60 11.50
CA VAL A 274 -5.88 -18.47 10.74
C VAL A 274 -4.73 -17.83 11.49
N THR A 275 -3.54 -17.74 10.89
CA THR A 275 -2.43 -17.04 11.54
C THR A 275 -2.25 -15.62 11.02
N TRP A 276 -1.69 -14.78 11.88
CA TRP A 276 -1.36 -13.39 11.60
C TRP A 276 -0.04 -12.99 12.27
N GLN A 277 0.70 -12.08 11.64
CA GLN A 277 1.88 -11.43 12.22
C GLN A 277 1.56 -10.00 12.67
N THR A 278 1.02 -9.18 11.77
CA THR A 278 0.68 -7.77 12.01
C THR A 278 -0.82 -7.49 11.88
N GLY A 279 -1.60 -8.39 11.30
CA GLY A 279 -3.01 -8.20 10.97
C GLY A 279 -3.97 -8.90 11.94
N LYS A 280 -3.86 -8.67 13.25
CA LYS A 280 -4.75 -9.26 14.25
C LYS A 280 -6.23 -8.97 13.95
N ASP A 281 -6.56 -7.70 13.77
CA ASP A 281 -7.96 -7.28 13.56
C ASP A 281 -8.55 -7.85 12.27
N ASP A 282 -7.72 -7.99 11.22
CA ASP A 282 -8.15 -8.61 9.97
C ASP A 282 -8.40 -10.11 10.16
N ALA A 283 -7.51 -10.82 10.87
CA ALA A 283 -7.69 -12.23 11.19
C ALA A 283 -8.93 -12.46 12.04
N GLU A 284 -9.18 -11.61 13.05
CA GLU A 284 -10.39 -11.70 13.89
C GLU A 284 -11.68 -11.43 13.11
N LYS A 285 -11.68 -10.47 12.16
CA LYS A 285 -12.82 -10.22 11.27
C LYS A 285 -13.15 -11.45 10.44
N ILE A 286 -12.14 -12.10 9.86
CA ILE A 286 -12.31 -13.33 9.08
C ILE A 286 -12.85 -14.45 9.95
N ALA A 287 -12.27 -14.64 11.14
CA ALA A 287 -12.73 -15.66 12.08
C ALA A 287 -14.17 -15.42 12.53
N GLN A 288 -14.55 -14.17 12.78
CA GLN A 288 -15.91 -13.79 13.13
C GLN A 288 -16.88 -14.03 11.96
N GLU A 289 -16.51 -13.69 10.72
CA GLU A 289 -17.33 -13.94 9.54
C GLU A 289 -17.59 -15.46 9.36
N ILE A 290 -16.53 -16.28 9.49
CA ILE A 290 -16.63 -17.73 9.41
C ILE A 290 -17.55 -18.29 10.51
N ARG A 291 -17.34 -17.87 11.76
CA ARG A 291 -18.18 -18.32 12.91
C ARG A 291 -19.63 -17.87 12.75
N SER A 292 -19.88 -16.66 12.26
CA SER A 292 -21.23 -16.16 12.01
C SER A 292 -21.96 -16.93 10.91
N ALA A 293 -21.23 -17.55 10.00
CA ALA A 293 -21.76 -18.45 8.98
C ALA A 293 -21.89 -19.92 9.44
N GLY A 294 -21.62 -20.22 10.72
CA GLY A 294 -21.71 -21.57 11.31
C GLY A 294 -20.42 -22.41 11.20
N GLY A 295 -19.33 -21.86 10.66
CA GLY A 295 -18.04 -22.55 10.57
C GLY A 295 -17.21 -22.43 11.86
N THR A 296 -16.11 -23.18 11.93
CA THR A 296 -15.17 -23.16 13.07
C THR A 296 -13.87 -22.48 12.65
N CYS A 297 -13.53 -21.38 13.29
CA CYS A 297 -12.29 -20.65 13.03
C CYS A 297 -11.70 -20.06 14.31
N GLU A 298 -10.41 -20.28 14.51
CA GLU A 298 -9.60 -19.67 15.56
C GLU A 298 -8.47 -18.84 14.94
N THR A 299 -7.88 -17.92 15.72
CA THR A 299 -6.75 -17.11 15.27
C THR A 299 -5.53 -17.37 16.15
N LEU A 300 -4.33 -17.29 15.55
CA LEU A 300 -3.05 -17.47 16.21
C LEU A 300 -2.04 -16.43 15.73
N ALA A 301 -1.34 -15.81 16.67
CA ALA A 301 -0.16 -14.99 16.33
C ALA A 301 0.97 -15.93 15.86
N TYR A 302 1.51 -15.68 14.66
CA TYR A 302 2.59 -16.46 14.08
C TYR A 302 3.49 -15.61 13.18
N ASP A 303 4.77 -15.60 13.47
CA ASP A 303 5.81 -14.93 12.70
C ASP A 303 6.68 -15.98 12.02
N ALA A 304 6.56 -16.10 10.69
CA ALA A 304 7.30 -17.09 9.90
C ALA A 304 8.82 -16.88 9.89
N SER A 305 9.32 -15.74 10.38
CA SER A 305 10.75 -15.46 10.53
C SER A 305 11.33 -15.96 11.87
N LYS A 306 10.47 -16.42 12.80
CA LYS A 306 10.84 -16.86 14.13
C LYS A 306 10.68 -18.38 14.29
N PRO A 307 11.34 -19.00 15.30
CA PRO A 307 11.21 -20.43 15.55
C PRO A 307 9.75 -20.88 15.68
N ALA A 308 9.36 -21.87 14.87
CA ALA A 308 7.99 -22.34 14.80
C ALA A 308 7.53 -23.12 16.04
N THR A 309 8.42 -23.90 16.67
CA THR A 309 8.10 -24.81 17.77
C THR A 309 7.46 -24.10 18.95
N GLU A 310 8.02 -22.96 19.35
CA GLU A 310 7.52 -22.17 20.48
C GLU A 310 6.16 -21.55 20.18
N GLN A 311 5.97 -21.04 18.96
CA GLN A 311 4.74 -20.39 18.54
C GLN A 311 3.59 -21.40 18.40
N LEU A 312 3.89 -22.60 17.92
CA LEU A 312 2.90 -23.68 17.77
C LEU A 312 2.64 -24.45 19.07
N ALA A 313 3.40 -24.21 20.13
CA ALA A 313 3.15 -24.81 21.44
C ALA A 313 1.75 -24.48 22.00
N LEU A 314 1.19 -23.34 21.58
CA LEU A 314 -0.16 -22.91 21.96
C LEU A 314 -1.29 -23.62 21.22
N LEU A 315 -0.99 -24.46 20.21
CA LEU A 315 -2.01 -25.21 19.48
C LEU A 315 -2.61 -26.29 20.38
N THR A 316 -3.92 -26.22 20.55
CA THR A 316 -4.69 -27.26 21.27
C THR A 316 -4.92 -28.49 20.39
N ASP A 317 -5.16 -28.26 19.11
CA ASP A 317 -5.40 -29.30 18.11
C ASP A 317 -4.22 -29.44 17.18
N THR A 318 -3.95 -30.67 16.74
CA THR A 318 -2.89 -30.92 15.77
C THR A 318 -3.44 -30.79 14.36
N PRO A 319 -2.90 -29.89 13.52
CA PRO A 319 -3.34 -29.73 12.14
C PRO A 319 -3.08 -31.00 11.31
N THR A 320 -4.09 -31.40 10.54
CA THR A 320 -3.96 -32.44 9.50
C THR A 320 -3.50 -31.87 8.16
N HIS A 321 -3.75 -30.57 7.96
CA HIS A 321 -3.38 -29.84 6.76
C HIS A 321 -2.75 -28.51 7.11
N ALA A 322 -1.84 -28.02 6.25
CA ALA A 322 -1.25 -26.68 6.38
C ALA A 322 -1.18 -25.98 5.02
N TYR A 323 -1.50 -24.69 4.98
CA TYR A 323 -1.35 -23.82 3.80
C TYR A 323 -0.41 -22.68 4.15
N TYR A 324 0.66 -22.50 3.34
CA TYR A 324 1.73 -21.56 3.67
C TYR A 324 1.69 -20.31 2.78
N PHE A 325 0.94 -19.28 3.17
CA PHE A 325 0.85 -18.01 2.43
C PHE A 325 1.69 -16.87 3.03
N ALA A 326 2.54 -17.15 4.02
CA ALA A 326 3.45 -16.14 4.54
C ALA A 326 4.38 -15.61 3.45
N THR A 327 4.46 -14.30 3.33
CA THR A 327 5.25 -13.63 2.29
C THR A 327 5.68 -12.25 2.75
N PRO A 328 6.93 -11.83 2.49
CA PRO A 328 7.32 -10.41 2.58
C PRO A 328 6.64 -9.59 1.48
N ALA A 329 6.83 -8.28 1.48
CA ALA A 329 6.40 -7.43 0.37
C ALA A 329 7.18 -7.80 -0.91
N ILE A 330 6.47 -8.32 -1.93
CA ILE A 330 7.07 -8.83 -3.17
C ILE A 330 7.49 -7.66 -4.06
N PHE A 331 6.60 -6.68 -4.23
CA PHE A 331 6.83 -5.55 -5.12
C PHE A 331 7.36 -4.36 -4.32
N ARG A 332 8.66 -4.09 -4.45
CA ARG A 332 9.34 -2.93 -3.88
C ARG A 332 10.11 -2.21 -4.97
N PRO A 333 10.24 -0.87 -4.92
CA PRO A 333 11.14 -0.16 -5.84
C PRO A 333 12.55 -0.73 -5.76
N GLN A 334 13.16 -0.93 -6.93
CA GLN A 334 14.51 -1.50 -7.02
C GLN A 334 15.45 -0.48 -7.66
N SER A 335 16.59 -0.23 -7.01
CA SER A 335 17.66 0.63 -7.54
C SER A 335 18.72 -0.17 -8.30
N GLU A 336 18.83 -1.46 -8.00
CA GLU A 336 19.81 -2.39 -8.56
C GLU A 336 19.08 -3.60 -9.17
N TRP A 337 19.72 -4.29 -10.08
CA TRP A 337 19.14 -5.49 -10.71
C TRP A 337 19.08 -6.69 -9.76
N PHE A 338 19.91 -6.69 -8.70
CA PHE A 338 19.97 -7.70 -7.66
C PHE A 338 20.33 -7.09 -6.31
N ILE A 339 19.63 -7.47 -5.25
CA ILE A 339 19.84 -6.99 -3.87
C ILE A 339 19.92 -8.21 -2.95
N GLN A 340 21.11 -8.45 -2.40
CA GLN A 340 21.37 -9.63 -1.57
C GLN A 340 20.48 -9.69 -0.34
N GLU A 341 20.29 -8.60 0.38
CA GLU A 341 19.47 -8.52 1.59
C GLU A 341 18.00 -8.91 1.30
N ARG A 342 17.52 -8.58 0.09
CA ARG A 342 16.20 -8.98 -0.36
C ARG A 342 16.10 -10.48 -0.61
N LEU A 343 17.12 -11.09 -1.20
CA LEU A 343 17.20 -12.54 -1.36
C LEU A 343 17.16 -13.23 0.01
N GLU A 344 17.97 -12.74 0.96
CA GLU A 344 18.02 -13.27 2.33
C GLU A 344 16.65 -13.18 3.03
N GLU A 345 15.94 -12.06 2.89
CA GLU A 345 14.59 -11.88 3.41
C GLU A 345 13.60 -12.90 2.80
N PHE A 346 13.65 -13.10 1.49
CA PHE A 346 12.80 -14.10 0.82
C PHE A 346 13.15 -15.53 1.23
N LEU A 347 14.43 -15.88 1.31
CA LEU A 347 14.88 -17.20 1.77
C LEU A 347 14.48 -17.46 3.22
N ALA A 348 14.58 -16.46 4.10
CA ALA A 348 14.18 -16.58 5.48
C ALA A 348 12.71 -17.00 5.63
N ILE A 349 11.83 -16.49 4.78
CA ILE A 349 10.39 -16.83 4.83
C ILE A 349 10.09 -18.08 4.00
N TYR A 350 10.45 -18.09 2.70
CA TYR A 350 9.98 -19.12 1.78
C TYR A 350 10.68 -20.47 1.93
N VAL A 351 11.89 -20.49 2.49
CA VAL A 351 12.68 -21.72 2.70
C VAL A 351 12.80 -22.03 4.18
N ASN A 352 13.45 -21.15 4.95
CA ASN A 352 13.76 -21.44 6.34
C ASN A 352 12.52 -21.49 7.22
N GLY A 353 11.64 -20.48 7.14
CA GLY A 353 10.39 -20.42 7.89
C GLY A 353 9.42 -21.55 7.52
N PHE A 354 9.35 -21.88 6.23
CA PHE A 354 8.58 -23.02 5.76
C PHE A 354 9.10 -24.34 6.33
N TRP A 355 10.41 -24.56 6.26
CA TRP A 355 11.04 -25.76 6.82
C TRP A 355 10.84 -25.88 8.33
N GLN A 356 11.03 -24.82 9.08
CA GLN A 356 10.81 -24.80 10.52
C GLN A 356 9.36 -25.13 10.90
N LEU A 357 8.39 -24.60 10.14
CA LEU A 357 6.97 -24.94 10.29
C LEU A 357 6.76 -26.44 10.13
N LEU A 358 7.27 -27.00 9.03
CA LEU A 358 7.10 -28.44 8.74
C LEU A 358 7.74 -29.34 9.79
N GLN A 359 8.94 -29.02 10.25
CA GLN A 359 9.59 -29.76 11.32
C GLN A 359 8.75 -29.79 12.60
N ALA A 360 8.20 -28.62 12.99
CA ALA A 360 7.38 -28.50 14.21
C ALA A 360 6.04 -29.24 14.09
N LEU A 361 5.41 -29.23 12.90
CA LEU A 361 4.16 -29.96 12.64
C LEU A 361 4.40 -31.45 12.49
N TYR A 362 5.45 -31.88 11.77
CA TYR A 362 5.81 -33.28 11.57
C TYR A 362 6.12 -34.00 12.88
N ALA A 363 6.79 -33.30 13.81
CA ALA A 363 7.05 -33.85 15.14
C ALA A 363 5.77 -34.14 15.95
N ARG A 364 4.67 -33.44 15.66
CA ARG A 364 3.36 -33.62 16.32
C ARG A 364 2.45 -34.60 15.57
N GLN A 365 2.48 -34.53 14.25
CA GLN A 365 1.64 -35.29 13.33
C GLN A 365 2.41 -35.58 12.04
N PRO A 366 3.02 -36.77 11.90
CA PRO A 366 3.77 -37.11 10.67
C PRO A 366 2.88 -37.18 9.42
N ARG A 367 1.61 -37.57 9.55
CA ARG A 367 0.67 -37.63 8.45
C ARG A 367 0.04 -36.26 8.21
N LEU A 368 0.70 -35.45 7.40
CA LEU A 368 0.38 -34.05 7.15
C LEU A 368 0.33 -33.76 5.65
N SER A 369 -0.75 -33.13 5.17
CA SER A 369 -0.88 -32.60 3.82
C SER A 369 -0.60 -31.10 3.82
N VAL A 370 0.29 -30.62 2.95
CA VAL A 370 0.75 -29.24 2.97
C VAL A 370 0.66 -28.62 1.58
N PHE A 371 0.22 -27.37 1.51
CA PHE A 371 0.26 -26.56 0.30
C PHE A 371 1.39 -25.53 0.38
N TYR A 372 2.28 -25.56 -0.63
CA TYR A 372 3.31 -24.54 -0.84
C TYR A 372 3.02 -23.76 -2.13
N PRO A 373 2.61 -22.48 -2.05
CA PRO A 373 2.39 -21.65 -3.24
C PRO A 373 3.71 -21.23 -3.86
N SER A 374 4.03 -21.77 -5.03
CA SER A 374 5.07 -21.27 -5.89
C SER A 374 4.52 -20.19 -6.84
N SER A 375 5.25 -19.81 -7.87
CA SER A 375 4.87 -18.74 -8.79
C SER A 375 5.29 -19.06 -10.22
N VAL A 376 4.51 -18.64 -11.19
CA VAL A 376 4.90 -18.67 -12.62
C VAL A 376 6.19 -17.89 -12.89
N SER A 377 6.60 -16.97 -11.99
CA SER A 377 7.88 -16.26 -12.08
C SER A 377 9.09 -17.19 -12.13
N VAL A 378 8.98 -18.41 -11.59
CA VAL A 378 10.04 -19.43 -11.66
C VAL A 378 10.36 -19.81 -13.12
N THR A 379 9.34 -19.79 -13.98
CA THR A 379 9.48 -20.10 -15.40
C THR A 379 9.64 -18.84 -16.25
N GLU A 380 8.82 -17.82 -16.00
CA GLU A 380 8.73 -16.61 -16.82
C GLU A 380 9.85 -15.60 -16.56
N ARG A 381 10.44 -15.61 -15.36
CA ARG A 381 11.56 -14.75 -14.93
C ARG A 381 11.35 -13.27 -15.25
N PRO A 382 10.29 -12.64 -14.74
CA PRO A 382 10.02 -11.25 -15.02
C PRO A 382 11.14 -10.34 -14.45
N GLN A 383 11.42 -9.27 -15.17
CA GLN A 383 12.44 -8.30 -14.78
C GLN A 383 12.14 -7.71 -13.38
N GLY A 384 13.17 -7.57 -12.56
CA GLY A 384 13.06 -7.00 -11.20
C GLY A 384 12.49 -7.97 -10.15
N MET A 385 12.40 -9.27 -10.45
CA MET A 385 11.94 -10.31 -9.52
C MET A 385 12.95 -11.43 -9.32
N THR A 386 14.25 -11.17 -9.54
CA THR A 386 15.31 -12.19 -9.49
C THR A 386 15.36 -12.87 -8.13
N GLU A 387 15.40 -12.11 -7.03
CA GLU A 387 15.54 -12.62 -5.66
C GLU A 387 14.30 -13.43 -5.24
N TYR A 388 13.10 -12.94 -5.59
CA TYR A 388 11.85 -13.65 -5.36
C TYR A 388 11.81 -14.99 -6.11
N THR A 389 12.19 -14.96 -7.39
CA THR A 389 12.23 -16.15 -8.25
C THR A 389 13.23 -17.19 -7.74
N MET A 390 14.44 -16.76 -7.33
CA MET A 390 15.45 -17.63 -6.73
C MET A 390 14.93 -18.32 -5.46
N ALA A 391 14.31 -17.56 -4.55
CA ALA A 391 13.80 -18.10 -3.29
C ALA A 391 12.62 -19.06 -3.52
N LYS A 392 11.71 -18.76 -4.48
CA LYS A 392 10.63 -19.70 -4.85
C LYS A 392 11.16 -20.97 -5.48
N THR A 393 12.18 -20.88 -6.33
CA THR A 393 12.85 -22.07 -6.91
C THR A 393 13.50 -22.93 -5.83
N ALA A 394 14.20 -22.32 -4.87
CA ALA A 394 14.78 -23.05 -3.74
C ALA A 394 13.70 -23.74 -2.89
N GLY A 395 12.55 -23.08 -2.67
CA GLY A 395 11.41 -23.68 -1.99
C GLY A 395 10.81 -24.88 -2.75
N GLU A 396 10.72 -24.83 -4.10
CA GLU A 396 10.27 -25.99 -4.92
C GLU A 396 11.21 -27.20 -4.77
N VAL A 397 12.54 -26.97 -4.78
CA VAL A 397 13.52 -28.04 -4.55
C VAL A 397 13.34 -28.65 -3.16
N LEU A 398 13.22 -27.81 -2.12
CA LEU A 398 12.97 -28.28 -0.77
C LEU A 398 11.69 -29.14 -0.69
N CYS A 399 10.59 -28.71 -1.31
CA CYS A 399 9.34 -29.46 -1.32
C CYS A 399 9.47 -30.83 -2.01
N ALA A 400 10.20 -30.87 -3.13
CA ALA A 400 10.45 -32.13 -3.84
C ALA A 400 11.22 -33.13 -2.97
N ASP A 401 12.28 -32.69 -2.30
CA ASP A 401 13.09 -33.52 -1.43
C ASP A 401 12.34 -33.99 -0.17
N ILE A 402 11.47 -33.13 0.39
CA ILE A 402 10.58 -33.50 1.49
C ILE A 402 9.63 -34.64 1.09
N ASN A 403 9.02 -34.56 -0.08
CA ASN A 403 8.12 -35.59 -0.58
C ASN A 403 8.81 -36.96 -0.77
N ILE A 404 10.11 -36.97 -1.05
CA ILE A 404 10.92 -38.19 -1.16
C ILE A 404 11.30 -38.72 0.23
N SER A 405 11.65 -37.82 1.16
CA SER A 405 12.39 -38.19 2.37
C SER A 405 11.54 -38.29 3.63
N LEU A 406 10.37 -37.64 3.70
CA LEU A 406 9.58 -37.49 4.91
C LEU A 406 8.17 -38.06 4.82
N ALA A 407 7.97 -39.15 4.05
CA ALA A 407 6.67 -39.84 4.05
C ALA A 407 6.26 -40.23 5.50
N PRO A 408 4.98 -40.11 5.90
CA PRO A 408 3.81 -39.78 5.10
C PRO A 408 3.43 -38.28 5.05
N LEU A 409 4.36 -37.36 5.18
CA LEU A 409 4.15 -35.96 4.90
C LEU A 409 4.11 -35.76 3.39
N HIS A 410 3.16 -34.95 2.89
CA HIS A 410 3.05 -34.62 1.47
C HIS A 410 2.92 -33.11 1.25
N VAL A 411 3.71 -32.57 0.35
CA VAL A 411 3.67 -31.15 -0.05
C VAL A 411 3.20 -31.02 -1.48
N THR A 412 2.01 -30.46 -1.66
CA THR A 412 1.50 -30.04 -2.97
C THR A 412 2.08 -28.68 -3.32
N VAL A 413 2.71 -28.57 -4.49
CA VAL A 413 3.29 -27.33 -5.01
C VAL A 413 2.54 -26.87 -6.25
N SER A 414 2.10 -25.62 -6.29
CA SER A 414 1.50 -25.04 -7.49
C SER A 414 2.14 -23.69 -7.83
N ARG A 415 2.54 -23.52 -9.11
CA ARG A 415 3.03 -22.25 -9.65
C ARG A 415 1.83 -21.35 -9.96
N LEU A 416 1.45 -20.53 -8.99
CA LEU A 416 0.32 -19.65 -9.11
C LEU A 416 0.58 -18.54 -10.15
N PRO A 417 -0.39 -18.22 -11.01
CA PRO A 417 -0.35 -17.04 -11.87
C PRO A 417 -0.49 -15.78 -11.01
N ARG A 418 -0.43 -14.60 -11.64
CA ARG A 418 -0.75 -13.36 -10.95
C ARG A 418 -2.23 -13.34 -10.58
N LEU A 419 -2.53 -13.51 -9.31
CA LEU A 419 -3.89 -13.50 -8.74
C LEU A 419 -4.22 -12.12 -8.18
N LEU A 420 -5.48 -11.71 -8.28
CA LEU A 420 -5.92 -10.40 -7.78
C LEU A 420 -5.96 -10.41 -6.24
N THR A 421 -4.98 -9.75 -5.63
CA THR A 421 -4.84 -9.55 -4.18
C THR A 421 -4.31 -8.14 -3.91
N ASP A 422 -4.30 -7.69 -2.66
CA ASP A 422 -3.74 -6.39 -2.27
C ASP A 422 -2.30 -6.18 -2.75
N GLN A 423 -1.48 -7.24 -2.74
CA GLN A 423 -0.08 -7.17 -3.16
C GLN A 423 0.11 -7.07 -4.67
N THR A 424 -0.85 -7.57 -5.45
CA THR A 424 -0.76 -7.64 -6.91
C THR A 424 -1.60 -6.58 -7.61
N ALA A 425 -2.43 -5.84 -6.85
CA ALA A 425 -3.21 -4.73 -7.37
C ALA A 425 -2.28 -3.66 -7.95
N SER A 426 -2.54 -3.22 -9.18
CA SER A 426 -1.72 -2.25 -9.93
C SER A 426 -2.60 -1.12 -10.44
N ILE A 427 -2.00 0.10 -10.59
CA ILE A 427 -2.67 1.23 -11.26
C ILE A 427 -2.82 0.94 -12.75
N THR A 428 -1.82 0.30 -13.35
CA THR A 428 -1.88 -0.13 -14.75
C THR A 428 -2.61 -1.47 -14.85
N ALA A 429 -3.50 -1.59 -15.84
CA ALA A 429 -4.20 -2.84 -16.10
C ALA A 429 -3.19 -3.98 -16.34
N ALA A 430 -3.18 -4.95 -15.44
CA ALA A 430 -2.40 -6.17 -15.58
C ALA A 430 -3.36 -7.35 -15.62
N VAL A 431 -3.09 -8.29 -16.50
CA VAL A 431 -3.88 -9.53 -16.56
C VAL A 431 -3.70 -10.29 -15.25
N THR A 432 -4.81 -10.55 -14.56
CA THR A 432 -4.85 -11.34 -13.33
C THR A 432 -5.84 -12.46 -13.47
N ALA A 433 -5.50 -13.63 -12.95
CA ALA A 433 -6.44 -14.74 -12.84
C ALA A 433 -7.37 -14.54 -11.62
N HIS A 434 -8.53 -15.19 -11.67
CA HIS A 434 -9.50 -15.12 -10.59
C HIS A 434 -9.07 -15.99 -9.40
N PRO A 435 -8.92 -15.43 -8.17
CA PRO A 435 -8.41 -16.19 -7.02
C PRO A 435 -9.23 -17.45 -6.69
N LEU A 436 -10.56 -17.34 -6.71
CA LEU A 436 -11.46 -18.46 -6.39
C LEU A 436 -11.33 -19.62 -7.38
N GLU A 437 -11.36 -19.33 -8.68
CA GLU A 437 -11.24 -20.34 -9.74
C GLU A 437 -9.90 -21.06 -9.70
N THR A 438 -8.84 -20.35 -9.30
CA THR A 438 -7.50 -20.92 -9.17
C THR A 438 -7.35 -21.74 -7.88
N MET A 439 -7.85 -21.22 -6.74
CA MET A 439 -7.59 -21.85 -5.45
C MET A 439 -8.49 -23.05 -5.14
N LEU A 440 -9.74 -23.05 -5.58
CA LEU A 440 -10.68 -24.12 -5.24
C LEU A 440 -10.22 -25.52 -5.73
N PRO A 441 -9.76 -25.71 -6.98
CA PRO A 441 -9.20 -27.00 -7.40
C PRO A 441 -7.97 -27.42 -6.59
N ILE A 442 -7.09 -26.48 -6.27
CA ILE A 442 -5.88 -26.75 -5.47
C ILE A 442 -6.26 -27.18 -4.04
N ILE A 443 -7.23 -26.50 -3.43
CA ILE A 443 -7.71 -26.86 -2.10
C ILE A 443 -8.27 -28.29 -2.12
N ARG A 444 -9.07 -28.65 -3.10
CA ARG A 444 -9.60 -30.01 -3.28
C ARG A 444 -8.50 -31.06 -3.42
N GLU A 445 -7.46 -30.76 -4.20
CA GLU A 445 -6.30 -31.62 -4.34
C GLU A 445 -5.60 -31.85 -2.99
N VAL A 446 -5.25 -30.78 -2.28
CA VAL A 446 -4.57 -30.84 -0.97
C VAL A 446 -5.43 -31.60 0.07
N GLN A 447 -6.74 -31.36 0.09
CA GLN A 447 -7.67 -32.03 1.01
C GLN A 447 -7.95 -33.50 0.66
N SER A 448 -7.73 -33.92 -0.58
CA SER A 448 -7.93 -35.30 -1.03
C SER A 448 -6.82 -36.25 -0.62
N TRP A 449 -5.64 -35.72 -0.15
CA TRP A 449 -4.55 -36.58 0.30
C TRP A 449 -5.02 -37.53 1.41
N PRO A 450 -4.73 -38.83 1.33
CA PRO A 450 -5.31 -39.82 2.25
C PRO A 450 -4.96 -39.51 3.70
N ARG A 451 -5.97 -39.45 4.49
CA ARG A 451 -5.90 -39.28 5.95
C ARG A 451 -5.36 -40.49 6.67
#